data_a641a30b6f8a076c1df6b8e569b372d1
#
_entry.id   a641a30b6f8a076c1df6b8e569b372d1
#
_cell.length_a   1.000
_cell.length_b   1.000
_cell.length_c   1.000
_cell.angle_alpha   90.00
_cell.angle_beta   90.00
_cell.angle_gamma   90.00
#
_symmetry.space_group_name_H-M   'P 1'
#
loop_
_entity.id
_entity.type
_entity.pdbx_description
1 polymer ?
#
loop_
_entity_poly.entity_id
_entity_poly.type
_entity_poly.pdbx_seq_one_letter_code
_entity_poly.pdbx_strand_id
1 'polypeptide(L)'
;KNALQPEFTVAEDGAVALGKGRRVAFNHCWGCCTMCGVRLHIDEAQDKVVRVAGNPYNPLSASHAVPMSMPVREALVGLSARSAGEEEPTGHERRSTVCGRGAAMIDASASPFRITHCLKRVGKRGEGRWKTIAFEQLVEEVVEGGDLFGEGHVDGLRAIRETPGPASPQNPEFGPHSNRLLLTYALDDGRERFFFQRFGVQSYGTRNFGKHGAYCGLSFRMGSGLVLNDMATNAHAKPDFENCEFALF
;
A
#
# COMPACT_ATOMS: atom_id res chain seq x y z
N LYS A 1 12.84 24.75 5.85
CA LYS A 1 13.86 25.25 4.88
C LYS A 1 13.93 24.38 3.62
N ASN A 2 12.82 23.92 3.11
CA ASN A 2 12.77 23.29 1.80
C ASN A 2 12.30 24.35 0.82
N ALA A 3 13.16 25.34 0.59
CA ALA A 3 13.00 26.21 -0.54
C ALA A 3 12.86 25.32 -1.76
N LEU A 4 11.78 25.53 -2.46
CA LEU A 4 11.40 24.91 -3.70
C LEU A 4 12.55 25.00 -4.72
N GLN A 5 13.51 24.09 -4.61
CA GLN A 5 14.42 23.89 -5.72
C GLN A 5 13.61 23.31 -6.87
N PRO A 6 13.72 23.87 -8.06
CA PRO A 6 13.04 23.35 -9.21
C PRO A 6 13.43 21.88 -9.39
N GLU A 7 12.43 21.03 -9.58
CA GLU A 7 12.62 19.61 -9.81
C GLU A 7 13.41 19.35 -11.11
N PHE A 8 13.26 20.26 -12.04
CA PHE A 8 13.90 20.25 -13.36
C PHE A 8 14.37 21.65 -13.70
N THR A 9 15.45 21.74 -14.46
CA THR A 9 15.82 22.94 -15.19
C THR A 9 15.46 22.75 -16.66
N VAL A 10 14.87 23.78 -17.25
CA VAL A 10 14.56 23.80 -18.69
C VAL A 10 15.50 24.79 -19.33
N ALA A 11 16.37 24.33 -20.21
CA ALA A 11 17.28 25.19 -20.97
C ALA A 11 16.53 25.94 -22.08
N GLU A 12 17.13 26.99 -22.64
CA GLU A 12 16.53 27.79 -23.73
C GLU A 12 16.17 26.96 -24.98
N ASP A 13 16.94 25.91 -25.26
CA ASP A 13 16.66 24.94 -26.31
C ASP A 13 15.53 23.96 -25.94
N GLY A 14 14.98 24.12 -24.72
CA GLY A 14 13.92 23.27 -24.19
C GLY A 14 14.41 21.92 -23.66
N ALA A 15 15.70 21.71 -23.50
CA ALA A 15 16.21 20.50 -22.85
C ALA A 15 15.82 20.49 -21.37
N VAL A 16 15.29 19.36 -20.89
CA VAL A 16 14.92 19.16 -19.49
C VAL A 16 16.05 18.41 -18.80
N ALA A 17 16.65 19.02 -17.79
CA ALA A 17 17.66 18.38 -16.97
C ALA A 17 17.18 18.21 -15.54
N LEU A 18 17.38 17.02 -15.01
CA LEU A 18 17.27 16.75 -13.57
C LEU A 18 18.48 17.37 -12.85
N GLY A 19 18.30 17.70 -11.58
CA GLY A 19 19.43 18.08 -10.73
C GLY A 19 20.51 16.98 -10.77
N LYS A 20 21.79 17.37 -10.83
CA LYS A 20 22.92 16.43 -10.92
C LYS A 20 22.87 15.40 -9.78
N GLY A 21 23.04 14.14 -10.11
CA GLY A 21 23.00 13.05 -9.13
C GLY A 21 21.56 12.69 -8.66
N ARG A 22 20.56 13.08 -9.41
CA ARG A 22 19.14 12.78 -9.13
C ARG A 22 18.53 11.97 -10.24
N ARG A 23 17.72 10.98 -9.85
CA ARG A 23 16.91 10.15 -10.73
C ARG A 23 15.44 10.21 -10.30
N VAL A 24 14.54 10.21 -11.25
CA VAL A 24 13.09 10.10 -11.00
C VAL A 24 12.61 8.72 -11.44
N ALA A 25 11.88 8.06 -10.55
CA ALA A 25 11.17 6.82 -10.85
C ALA A 25 9.67 7.00 -10.59
N PHE A 26 8.85 6.39 -11.43
CA PHE A 26 7.40 6.40 -11.25
C PHE A 26 6.95 5.15 -10.49
N ASN A 27 6.00 5.33 -9.59
CA ASN A 27 5.44 4.25 -8.78
C ASN A 27 4.04 4.63 -8.29
N HIS A 28 3.47 3.77 -7.46
CA HIS A 28 2.24 4.03 -6.73
C HIS A 28 2.53 4.24 -5.24
N CYS A 29 1.77 5.15 -4.63
CA CYS A 29 1.79 5.32 -3.18
C CYS A 29 0.98 4.19 -2.52
N TRP A 30 1.59 3.48 -1.59
CA TRP A 30 0.98 2.41 -0.81
C TRP A 30 0.50 2.84 0.58
N GLY A 31 0.41 4.14 0.83
CA GLY A 31 -0.05 4.68 2.12
C GLY A 31 -1.52 4.44 2.41
N CYS A 32 -2.35 4.21 1.39
CA CYS A 32 -3.77 3.87 1.51
C CYS A 32 -4.30 3.22 0.22
N CYS A 33 -5.57 2.80 0.24
CA CYS A 33 -6.23 2.13 -0.88
C CYS A 33 -6.48 3.02 -2.13
N THR A 34 -6.18 4.32 -2.05
CA THR A 34 -6.29 5.23 -3.19
C THR A 34 -5.19 4.98 -4.24
N MET A 35 -4.02 4.48 -3.80
CA MET A 35 -2.91 4.09 -4.68
C MET A 35 -2.52 5.17 -5.69
N CYS A 36 -2.42 6.42 -5.25
CA CYS A 36 -2.06 7.56 -6.10
C CYS A 36 -0.75 7.29 -6.85
N GLY A 37 -0.72 7.63 -8.14
CA GLY A 37 0.52 7.61 -8.91
C GLY A 37 1.51 8.67 -8.39
N VAL A 38 2.76 8.29 -8.20
CA VAL A 38 3.79 9.16 -7.62
C VAL A 38 5.07 9.15 -8.43
N ARG A 39 5.85 10.22 -8.26
CA ARG A 39 7.23 10.34 -8.71
C ARG A 39 8.14 10.27 -7.50
N LEU A 40 9.09 9.38 -7.53
CA LEU A 40 10.09 9.20 -6.50
C LEU A 40 11.39 9.88 -6.95
N HIS A 41 11.85 10.86 -6.20
CA HIS A 41 13.15 11.47 -6.41
C HIS A 41 14.19 10.69 -5.64
N ILE A 42 15.15 10.15 -6.33
CA ILE A 42 16.18 9.27 -5.79
C ILE A 42 17.52 10.00 -5.84
N ASP A 43 18.18 10.08 -4.71
CA ASP A 43 19.58 10.48 -4.62
C ASP A 43 20.44 9.29 -5.04
N GLU A 44 21.16 9.43 -6.17
CA GLU A 44 21.93 8.33 -6.74
C GLU A 44 23.17 8.00 -5.93
N ALA A 45 23.75 8.97 -5.23
CA ALA A 45 24.92 8.76 -4.39
C ALA A 45 24.59 7.96 -3.13
N GLN A 46 23.38 8.14 -2.60
CA GLN A 46 22.90 7.46 -1.39
C GLN A 46 21.98 6.27 -1.68
N ASP A 47 21.56 6.11 -2.93
CA ASP A 47 20.49 5.17 -3.35
C ASP A 47 19.23 5.27 -2.47
N LYS A 48 18.81 6.49 -2.19
CA LYS A 48 17.69 6.78 -1.30
C LYS A 48 16.64 7.64 -1.96
N VAL A 49 15.37 7.33 -1.69
CA VAL A 49 14.27 8.23 -2.00
C VAL A 49 14.32 9.43 -1.06
N VAL A 50 14.42 10.62 -1.62
CA VAL A 50 14.55 11.86 -0.87
C VAL A 50 13.32 12.77 -0.98
N ARG A 51 12.43 12.48 -1.94
CA ARG A 51 11.18 13.20 -2.13
C ARG A 51 10.16 12.32 -2.83
N VAL A 52 8.89 12.48 -2.45
CA VAL A 52 7.75 11.91 -3.16
C VAL A 52 6.88 13.08 -3.67
N ALA A 53 6.56 13.07 -4.94
CA ALA A 53 5.66 14.04 -5.57
C ALA A 53 4.56 13.30 -6.35
N GLY A 54 3.48 13.97 -6.68
CA GLY A 54 2.41 13.38 -7.47
C GLY A 54 2.84 13.15 -8.93
N ASN A 55 2.17 12.22 -9.60
CA ASN A 55 2.33 11.98 -11.04
C ASN A 55 1.29 12.83 -11.81
N PRO A 56 1.70 13.73 -12.72
CA PRO A 56 0.78 14.60 -13.45
C PRO A 56 -0.25 13.87 -14.32
N TYR A 57 0.06 12.66 -14.75
CA TYR A 57 -0.87 11.84 -15.51
C TYR A 57 -1.90 11.09 -14.66
N ASN A 58 -1.77 11.14 -13.34
CA ASN A 58 -2.66 10.42 -12.45
C ASN A 58 -3.70 11.36 -11.84
N PRO A 59 -4.99 11.17 -12.12
CA PRO A 59 -6.05 12.06 -11.63
C PRO A 59 -6.21 12.06 -10.10
N LEU A 60 -5.65 11.06 -9.41
CA LEU A 60 -5.70 11.00 -7.94
C LEU A 60 -4.57 11.78 -7.27
N SER A 61 -3.59 12.24 -8.04
CA SER A 61 -2.45 13.01 -7.54
C SER A 61 -2.23 14.34 -8.27
N ALA A 62 -3.11 14.68 -9.20
CA ALA A 62 -3.09 15.94 -9.93
C ALA A 62 -4.51 16.53 -9.96
N SER A 63 -4.67 17.81 -9.66
CA SER A 63 -5.98 18.50 -9.71
C SER A 63 -6.51 18.53 -11.15
N HIS A 64 -5.64 18.71 -12.11
CA HIS A 64 -5.93 18.61 -13.54
C HIS A 64 -4.93 17.65 -14.17
N ALA A 65 -5.28 16.37 -14.21
CA ALA A 65 -4.45 15.37 -14.84
C ALA A 65 -4.25 15.67 -16.32
N VAL A 66 -3.02 15.63 -16.76
CA VAL A 66 -2.72 15.80 -18.19
C VAL A 66 -3.10 14.55 -18.97
N PRO A 67 -3.53 14.68 -20.24
CA PRO A 67 -3.89 13.53 -21.05
C PRO A 67 -2.68 12.61 -21.26
N MET A 68 -2.93 11.31 -21.33
CA MET A 68 -1.87 10.32 -21.54
C MET A 68 -1.12 10.49 -22.88
N SER A 69 -1.72 11.19 -23.83
CA SER A 69 -1.11 11.54 -25.11
C SER A 69 -0.12 12.70 -25.03
N MET A 70 -0.12 13.46 -23.91
CA MET A 70 0.81 14.58 -23.75
C MET A 70 2.23 14.04 -23.59
N PRO A 71 3.23 14.55 -24.34
CA PRO A 71 4.61 14.17 -24.14
C PRO A 71 5.08 14.42 -22.71
N VAL A 72 5.87 13.51 -22.17
CA VAL A 72 6.40 13.61 -20.79
C VAL A 72 7.09 14.94 -20.53
N ARG A 73 7.84 15.44 -21.52
CA ARG A 73 8.51 16.73 -21.45
C ARG A 73 7.54 17.89 -21.21
N GLU A 74 6.45 17.95 -21.95
CA GLU A 74 5.44 19.00 -21.81
C GLU A 74 4.73 18.92 -20.47
N ALA A 75 4.40 17.70 -20.04
CA ALA A 75 3.81 17.47 -18.73
C ALA A 75 4.74 17.91 -17.59
N LEU A 76 6.03 17.67 -17.71
CA LEU A 76 7.03 18.07 -16.71
C LEU A 76 7.27 19.57 -16.71
N VAL A 77 7.34 20.21 -17.87
CA VAL A 77 7.48 21.67 -17.98
C VAL A 77 6.31 22.37 -17.30
N GLY A 78 5.08 21.93 -17.54
CA GLY A 78 3.88 22.47 -16.91
C GLY A 78 3.85 22.35 -15.38
N LEU A 79 4.62 21.41 -14.81
CA LEU A 79 4.77 21.25 -13.35
C LEU A 79 5.91 22.06 -12.74
N SER A 80 6.93 22.35 -13.54
CA SER A 80 8.19 22.94 -13.08
C SER A 80 8.29 24.41 -13.36
N ALA A 81 7.45 24.94 -14.25
CA ALA A 81 7.58 26.30 -14.75
C ALA A 81 7.31 27.35 -13.68
N ARG A 82 8.34 27.66 -12.94
CA ARG A 82 8.63 29.04 -12.56
C ARG A 82 9.54 29.59 -13.63
N SER A 83 8.97 30.24 -14.63
CA SER A 83 9.75 31.13 -15.46
C SER A 83 10.32 32.24 -14.55
N ALA A 84 11.63 32.47 -14.61
CA ALA A 84 12.24 33.56 -13.90
C ALA A 84 11.57 34.87 -14.39
N GLY A 85 10.76 35.50 -13.54
CA GLY A 85 10.11 36.78 -13.81
C GLY A 85 8.57 36.74 -13.94
N GLU A 86 7.93 35.58 -13.86
CA GLU A 86 6.46 35.54 -13.73
C GLU A 86 6.08 35.63 -12.25
N GLU A 87 5.15 36.52 -11.95
CA GLU A 87 4.39 36.51 -10.70
C GLU A 87 3.82 35.09 -10.50
N GLU A 88 3.72 34.66 -9.25
CA GLU A 88 3.34 33.31 -8.87
C GLU A 88 2.31 32.70 -9.84
N PRO A 89 2.55 31.46 -10.33
CA PRO A 89 1.53 30.81 -11.13
C PRO A 89 0.25 30.80 -10.30
N THR A 90 -0.70 31.58 -10.72
CA THR A 90 -1.98 31.82 -10.05
C THR A 90 -2.87 30.61 -10.03
N GLY A 91 -2.38 29.43 -10.37
CA GLY A 91 -3.19 28.27 -10.42
C GLY A 91 -2.62 27.13 -9.61
N HIS A 92 -3.37 26.67 -8.63
CA HIS A 92 -3.32 25.30 -8.15
C HIS A 92 -3.61 24.29 -9.29
N GLU A 93 -3.91 24.79 -10.46
CA GLU A 93 -4.48 24.11 -11.61
C GLU A 93 -3.61 23.01 -12.21
N ARG A 94 -2.33 22.98 -11.92
CA ARG A 94 -1.43 21.95 -12.48
C ARG A 94 -0.49 21.33 -11.44
N ARG A 95 -0.79 21.48 -10.16
CA ARG A 95 0.01 20.85 -9.11
C ARG A 95 -0.29 19.36 -9.05
N SER A 96 0.77 18.61 -9.16
CA SER A 96 0.77 17.19 -8.90
C SER A 96 1.43 16.93 -7.54
N THR A 97 0.63 16.58 -6.56
CA THR A 97 1.04 16.50 -5.14
C THR A 97 0.71 15.15 -4.54
N VAL A 98 1.24 14.91 -3.35
CA VAL A 98 0.85 13.83 -2.47
C VAL A 98 0.34 14.40 -1.16
N CYS A 99 -0.56 13.68 -0.50
CA CYS A 99 -1.00 14.02 0.84
C CYS A 99 0.12 13.80 1.88
N GLY A 100 -0.08 14.29 3.12
CA GLY A 100 0.89 14.11 4.19
C GLY A 100 1.29 12.65 4.45
N ARG A 101 0.36 11.69 4.29
CA ARG A 101 0.67 10.26 4.41
C ARG A 101 1.61 9.78 3.29
N GLY A 102 1.35 10.18 2.04
CA GLY A 102 2.24 9.86 0.92
C GLY A 102 3.65 10.44 1.10
N ALA A 103 3.75 11.66 1.59
CA ALA A 103 5.04 12.29 1.90
C ALA A 103 5.79 11.55 3.03
N ALA A 104 5.08 11.10 4.07
CA ALA A 104 5.65 10.37 5.20
C ALA A 104 6.10 8.93 4.87
N MET A 105 5.79 8.41 3.68
CA MET A 105 6.25 7.06 3.28
C MET A 105 7.77 6.96 3.18
N ILE A 106 8.48 8.06 2.98
CA ILE A 106 9.96 8.09 3.02
C ILE A 106 10.44 7.69 4.42
N ASP A 107 9.90 8.34 5.45
CA ASP A 107 10.25 8.06 6.85
C ASP A 107 9.84 6.65 7.25
N ALA A 108 8.66 6.19 6.79
CA ALA A 108 8.21 4.84 7.03
C ALA A 108 9.14 3.78 6.41
N SER A 109 9.67 4.04 5.21
CA SER A 109 10.61 3.12 4.55
C SER A 109 11.98 3.05 5.24
N ALA A 110 12.40 4.15 5.87
CA ALA A 110 13.67 4.28 6.58
C ALA A 110 13.51 4.09 8.11
N SER A 111 12.33 3.71 8.58
CA SER A 111 12.06 3.56 10.01
C SER A 111 13.02 2.56 10.68
N PRO A 112 13.66 2.91 11.80
CA PRO A 112 14.52 2.00 12.54
C PRO A 112 13.74 0.83 13.17
N PHE A 113 12.42 0.95 13.27
CA PHE A 113 11.53 -0.11 13.75
C PHE A 113 11.04 -1.05 12.64
N ARG A 114 11.48 -0.84 11.41
CA ARG A 114 11.12 -1.71 10.30
C ARG A 114 11.67 -3.11 10.53
N ILE A 115 10.80 -4.11 10.44
CA ILE A 115 11.20 -5.52 10.53
C ILE A 115 11.93 -5.91 9.24
N THR A 116 13.22 -6.22 9.36
CA THR A 116 14.10 -6.61 8.24
C THR A 116 14.58 -8.06 8.32
N HIS A 117 14.27 -8.75 9.41
CA HIS A 117 14.66 -10.15 9.67
C HIS A 117 13.48 -10.94 10.17
N CYS A 118 13.55 -12.26 10.05
CA CYS A 118 12.56 -13.14 10.64
C CYS A 118 12.66 -13.09 12.17
N LEU A 119 11.52 -12.85 12.81
CA LEU A 119 11.45 -12.73 14.26
C LEU A 119 10.61 -13.88 14.85
N LYS A 120 11.15 -14.51 15.89
CA LYS A 120 10.45 -15.50 16.69
C LYS A 120 10.19 -14.95 18.09
N ARG A 121 9.00 -15.14 18.61
CA ARG A 121 8.64 -14.77 19.99
C ARG A 121 9.52 -15.54 21.00
N VAL A 122 9.93 -14.85 22.02
CA VAL A 122 10.63 -15.40 23.19
C VAL A 122 9.81 -15.08 24.43
N GLY A 123 9.53 -16.10 25.25
CA GLY A 123 8.69 -15.96 26.42
C GLY A 123 7.19 -16.03 26.12
N LYS A 124 6.39 -15.64 27.10
CA LYS A 124 4.93 -15.74 27.01
C LYS A 124 4.34 -14.75 25.99
N ARG A 125 3.15 -15.09 25.47
CA ARG A 125 2.38 -14.20 24.59
C ARG A 125 2.07 -12.90 25.33
N GLY A 126 2.35 -11.76 24.67
CA GLY A 126 2.15 -10.41 25.24
C GLY A 126 3.39 -9.78 25.87
N GLU A 127 4.47 -10.52 26.14
CA GLU A 127 5.72 -9.95 26.71
C GLU A 127 6.49 -9.07 25.70
N GLY A 128 6.17 -9.12 24.43
CA GLY A 128 6.80 -8.27 23.41
C GLY A 128 8.28 -8.55 23.15
N ARG A 129 8.78 -9.72 23.54
CA ARG A 129 10.18 -10.11 23.36
C ARG A 129 10.35 -11.01 22.14
N TRP A 130 11.37 -10.70 21.35
CA TRP A 130 11.63 -11.35 20.07
C TRP A 130 13.10 -11.68 19.92
N LYS A 131 13.40 -12.75 19.17
CA LYS A 131 14.75 -13.06 18.68
C LYS A 131 14.74 -13.23 17.18
N THR A 132 15.84 -12.87 16.53
CA THR A 132 16.06 -13.14 15.12
C THR A 132 16.32 -14.63 14.89
N ILE A 133 15.70 -15.18 13.84
CA ILE A 133 15.92 -16.57 13.39
C ILE A 133 16.21 -16.58 11.88
N ALA A 134 16.80 -17.66 11.39
CA ALA A 134 16.98 -17.89 9.97
C ALA A 134 15.61 -18.11 9.27
N PHE A 135 15.53 -17.77 7.99
CA PHE A 135 14.31 -17.94 7.19
C PHE A 135 13.92 -19.42 7.08
N GLU A 136 14.90 -20.29 6.89
CA GLU A 136 14.70 -21.73 6.81
C GLU A 136 14.11 -22.28 8.11
N GLN A 137 14.61 -21.84 9.24
CA GLN A 137 14.05 -22.19 10.55
C GLN A 137 12.60 -21.70 10.70
N LEU A 138 12.30 -20.48 10.23
CA LEU A 138 10.92 -19.97 10.23
C LEU A 138 9.99 -20.87 9.44
N VAL A 139 10.40 -21.23 8.22
CA VAL A 139 9.60 -22.10 7.34
C VAL A 139 9.40 -23.48 7.97
N GLU A 140 10.46 -24.09 8.48
CA GLU A 140 10.40 -25.40 9.14
C GLU A 140 9.44 -25.39 10.33
N GLU A 141 9.59 -24.45 11.25
CA GLU A 141 8.74 -24.37 12.44
C GLU A 141 7.27 -24.08 12.11
N VAL A 142 7.00 -23.26 11.08
CA VAL A 142 5.63 -22.98 10.64
C VAL A 142 5.01 -24.19 9.96
N VAL A 143 5.77 -24.95 9.19
CA VAL A 143 5.26 -26.12 8.45
C VAL A 143 5.11 -27.34 9.34
N GLU A 144 6.12 -27.64 10.15
CA GLU A 144 6.17 -28.90 10.94
C GLU A 144 5.63 -28.73 12.36
N GLY A 145 5.69 -27.51 12.93
CA GLY A 145 5.31 -27.27 14.31
C GLY A 145 6.36 -27.74 15.33
N GLY A 146 5.92 -28.13 16.51
CA GLY A 146 6.78 -28.64 17.58
C GLY A 146 6.60 -27.95 18.93
N ASP A 147 7.47 -28.21 19.88
CA ASP A 147 7.55 -27.45 21.13
C ASP A 147 8.35 -26.17 20.96
N LEU A 148 7.69 -25.18 20.42
CA LEU A 148 8.36 -23.96 19.92
C LEU A 148 8.55 -22.87 20.98
N PHE A 149 7.74 -22.89 22.04
CA PHE A 149 7.62 -21.76 22.97
C PHE A 149 7.68 -22.19 24.46
N GLY A 150 7.89 -23.49 24.74
CA GLY A 150 7.85 -24.03 26.10
C GLY A 150 6.44 -24.03 26.72
N GLU A 151 5.41 -23.92 25.90
CA GLU A 151 4.00 -23.90 26.30
C GLU A 151 3.25 -25.14 25.80
N GLY A 152 3.99 -26.19 25.43
CA GLY A 152 3.49 -27.42 24.83
C GLY A 152 3.63 -27.46 23.31
N HIS A 153 3.17 -28.56 22.72
CA HIS A 153 3.24 -28.78 21.28
C HIS A 153 2.33 -27.82 20.52
N VAL A 154 2.84 -27.28 19.41
CA VAL A 154 2.09 -26.46 18.46
C VAL A 154 2.06 -27.19 17.12
N ASP A 155 0.87 -27.46 16.61
CA ASP A 155 0.69 -28.08 15.31
C ASP A 155 1.19 -27.16 14.19
N GLY A 156 2.01 -27.70 13.30
CA GLY A 156 2.41 -27.00 12.08
C GLY A 156 1.33 -27.05 11.01
N LEU A 157 1.50 -26.27 9.95
CA LEU A 157 0.53 -26.20 8.85
C LEU A 157 0.29 -27.56 8.18
N ARG A 158 1.29 -28.44 8.15
CA ARG A 158 1.17 -29.79 7.61
C ARG A 158 0.18 -30.62 8.45
N ALA A 159 0.38 -30.69 9.74
CA ALA A 159 -0.50 -31.43 10.65
C ALA A 159 -1.93 -30.91 10.60
N ILE A 160 -2.10 -29.59 10.62
CA ILE A 160 -3.43 -28.94 10.51
C ILE A 160 -4.12 -29.31 9.20
N ARG A 161 -3.38 -29.38 8.09
CA ARG A 161 -3.94 -29.71 6.78
C ARG A 161 -4.33 -31.19 6.67
N GLU A 162 -3.48 -32.08 7.18
CA GLU A 162 -3.61 -33.55 7.01
C GLU A 162 -4.52 -34.18 8.06
N THR A 163 -4.85 -33.51 9.13
CA THR A 163 -5.75 -34.01 10.15
C THR A 163 -7.16 -34.16 9.57
N PRO A 164 -7.74 -35.38 9.59
CA PRO A 164 -9.09 -35.59 9.08
C PRO A 164 -10.15 -35.02 10.00
N GLY A 165 -11.32 -34.70 9.45
CA GLY A 165 -12.48 -34.24 10.21
C GLY A 165 -12.73 -32.75 10.14
N PRO A 166 -13.72 -32.27 10.90
CA PRO A 166 -14.09 -30.84 10.90
C PRO A 166 -13.13 -29.99 11.70
N ALA A 167 -13.10 -28.70 11.37
CA ALA A 167 -12.32 -27.68 12.09
C ALA A 167 -12.74 -27.59 13.59
N SER A 168 -14.01 -27.81 13.87
CA SER A 168 -14.58 -27.93 15.20
C SER A 168 -15.55 -29.11 15.27
N PRO A 169 -15.32 -30.10 16.15
CA PRO A 169 -16.28 -31.18 16.34
C PRO A 169 -17.67 -30.72 16.79
N GLN A 170 -17.73 -29.61 17.55
CA GLN A 170 -18.98 -29.03 18.05
C GLN A 170 -19.73 -28.24 16.98
N ASN A 171 -19.03 -27.79 15.95
CA ASN A 171 -19.59 -26.97 14.87
C ASN A 171 -19.04 -27.47 13.52
N PRO A 172 -19.51 -28.64 13.05
CA PRO A 172 -18.99 -29.26 11.83
C PRO A 172 -19.26 -28.43 10.57
N GLU A 173 -20.21 -27.51 10.62
CA GLU A 173 -20.49 -26.52 9.57
C GLU A 173 -19.32 -25.56 9.28
N PHE A 174 -18.32 -25.45 10.17
CA PHE A 174 -17.09 -24.71 9.91
C PHE A 174 -16.18 -25.39 8.88
N GLY A 175 -16.57 -26.55 8.42
CA GLY A 175 -15.90 -27.28 7.33
C GLY A 175 -14.66 -28.06 7.77
N PRO A 176 -13.77 -28.42 6.83
CA PRO A 176 -12.64 -29.30 7.09
C PRO A 176 -11.63 -28.72 8.05
N HIS A 177 -10.79 -29.59 8.64
CA HIS A 177 -9.78 -29.20 9.62
C HIS A 177 -8.80 -28.16 9.09
N SER A 178 -8.51 -28.13 7.80
CA SER A 178 -7.71 -27.09 7.14
C SER A 178 -8.26 -25.66 7.34
N ASN A 179 -9.56 -25.50 7.64
CA ASN A 179 -10.16 -24.21 7.95
C ASN A 179 -9.72 -23.63 9.31
N ARG A 180 -8.94 -24.37 10.11
CA ARG A 180 -8.26 -23.82 11.28
C ARG A 180 -7.16 -22.81 10.91
N LEU A 181 -6.69 -22.82 9.67
CA LEU A 181 -5.85 -21.73 9.16
C LEU A 181 -6.73 -20.57 8.71
N LEU A 182 -6.61 -19.44 9.40
CA LEU A 182 -7.19 -18.17 9.00
C LEU A 182 -6.10 -17.29 8.35
N LEU A 183 -6.34 -16.84 7.14
CA LEU A 183 -5.50 -15.88 6.43
C LEU A 183 -6.16 -14.49 6.44
N THR A 184 -5.42 -13.48 6.85
CA THR A 184 -5.93 -12.09 6.89
C THR A 184 -5.00 -11.16 6.15
N TYR A 185 -5.58 -10.17 5.44
CA TYR A 185 -4.83 -9.14 4.77
C TYR A 185 -5.55 -7.80 4.82
N ALA A 186 -4.81 -6.71 4.64
CA ALA A 186 -5.34 -5.37 4.84
C ALA A 186 -5.93 -4.80 3.55
N LEU A 187 -5.13 -4.53 2.55
CA LEU A 187 -5.53 -3.88 1.30
C LEU A 187 -5.62 -4.91 0.17
N ASP A 188 -6.52 -4.62 -0.76
CA ASP A 188 -6.75 -5.47 -1.93
C ASP A 188 -5.93 -4.91 -3.12
N ASP A 189 -4.62 -5.03 -3.05
CA ASP A 189 -3.71 -4.55 -4.10
C ASP A 189 -3.49 -5.58 -5.22
N GLY A 190 -4.10 -6.75 -5.07
CA GLY A 190 -4.03 -7.85 -6.01
C GLY A 190 -2.96 -8.89 -5.67
N ARG A 191 -1.80 -8.53 -5.13
CA ARG A 191 -0.73 -9.49 -4.81
C ARG A 191 -1.08 -10.39 -3.65
N GLU A 192 -1.53 -9.83 -2.55
CA GLU A 192 -2.00 -10.56 -1.38
C GLU A 192 -3.19 -11.44 -1.73
N ARG A 193 -4.14 -10.91 -2.50
CA ARG A 193 -5.29 -11.67 -2.97
C ARG A 193 -4.87 -12.90 -3.77
N PHE A 194 -3.95 -12.75 -4.72
CA PHE A 194 -3.46 -13.88 -5.51
C PHE A 194 -2.71 -14.90 -4.66
N PHE A 195 -1.88 -14.45 -3.73
CA PHE A 195 -1.19 -15.32 -2.80
C PHE A 195 -2.19 -16.11 -1.94
N PHE A 196 -3.15 -15.45 -1.31
CA PHE A 196 -4.12 -16.13 -0.46
C PHE A 196 -5.04 -17.06 -1.21
N GLN A 197 -5.47 -16.69 -2.42
CA GLN A 197 -6.27 -17.60 -3.24
C GLN A 197 -5.45 -18.81 -3.70
N ARG A 198 -4.25 -18.59 -4.21
CA ARG A 198 -3.41 -19.66 -4.74
C ARG A 198 -2.87 -20.56 -3.64
N PHE A 199 -2.28 -19.99 -2.61
CA PHE A 199 -1.76 -20.77 -1.49
C PHE A 199 -2.89 -21.29 -0.59
N GLY A 200 -3.70 -20.39 -0.05
CA GLY A 200 -4.69 -20.76 0.98
C GLY A 200 -5.81 -21.63 0.44
N VAL A 201 -6.51 -21.18 -0.60
CA VAL A 201 -7.71 -21.86 -1.09
C VAL A 201 -7.34 -23.02 -2.00
N GLN A 202 -6.48 -22.82 -3.01
CA GLN A 202 -6.23 -23.83 -4.03
C GLN A 202 -5.21 -24.88 -3.59
N SER A 203 -4.14 -24.49 -2.90
CA SER A 203 -3.09 -25.42 -2.47
C SER A 203 -3.33 -25.99 -1.07
N TYR A 204 -3.55 -25.14 -0.09
CA TYR A 204 -3.71 -25.57 1.31
C TYR A 204 -5.10 -26.14 1.59
N GLY A 205 -6.13 -25.53 1.00
CA GLY A 205 -7.52 -25.98 1.13
C GLY A 205 -8.32 -25.29 2.22
N THR A 206 -7.84 -24.15 2.78
CA THR A 206 -8.66 -23.34 3.67
C THR A 206 -9.58 -22.41 2.89
N ARG A 207 -10.81 -22.25 3.37
CA ARG A 207 -11.76 -21.22 2.92
C ARG A 207 -11.84 -20.04 3.88
N ASN A 208 -11.04 -20.10 4.96
CA ASN A 208 -11.10 -19.14 6.04
C ASN A 208 -10.10 -18.01 5.80
N PHE A 209 -10.53 -17.01 5.07
CA PHE A 209 -9.74 -15.81 4.85
C PHE A 209 -10.60 -14.55 4.96
N GLY A 210 -10.02 -13.51 5.51
CA GLY A 210 -10.68 -12.24 5.71
C GLY A 210 -9.81 -11.08 5.27
N LYS A 211 -10.45 -10.00 4.84
CA LYS A 211 -9.76 -8.77 4.49
C LYS A 211 -10.34 -7.58 5.22
N HIS A 212 -9.53 -6.57 5.42
CA HIS A 212 -9.95 -5.30 6.00
C HIS A 212 -11.18 -4.70 5.28
N GLY A 213 -11.22 -4.78 3.95
CA GLY A 213 -12.35 -4.32 3.15
C GLY A 213 -13.69 -4.99 3.47
N ALA A 214 -13.69 -6.16 4.11
CA ALA A 214 -14.94 -6.79 4.56
C ALA A 214 -15.61 -6.01 5.69
N TYR A 215 -14.84 -5.31 6.50
CA TYR A 215 -15.36 -4.51 7.62
C TYR A 215 -15.67 -3.07 7.22
N CYS A 216 -14.75 -2.37 6.54
CA CYS A 216 -14.96 -0.98 6.16
C CYS A 216 -15.66 -0.83 4.81
N GLY A 217 -15.14 -1.45 3.77
CA GLY A 217 -15.66 -1.33 2.41
C GLY A 217 -17.04 -1.91 2.23
N LEU A 218 -17.34 -3.05 2.86
CA LEU A 218 -18.67 -3.65 2.80
C LEU A 218 -19.70 -2.80 3.53
N SER A 219 -19.39 -2.35 4.75
CA SER A 219 -20.29 -1.48 5.52
C SER A 219 -20.55 -0.17 4.79
N PHE A 220 -19.51 0.45 4.24
CA PHE A 220 -19.65 1.67 3.44
C PHE A 220 -20.52 1.44 2.20
N ARG A 221 -20.29 0.36 1.46
CA ARG A 221 -21.08 0.02 0.27
C ARG A 221 -22.53 -0.27 0.59
N MET A 222 -22.79 -0.97 1.68
CA MET A 222 -24.18 -1.23 2.12
C MET A 222 -24.90 0.08 2.44
N GLY A 223 -24.28 0.96 3.23
CA GLY A 223 -24.88 2.25 3.58
C GLY A 223 -25.07 3.16 2.37
N SER A 224 -24.00 3.42 1.63
CA SER A 224 -24.07 4.31 0.46
C SER A 224 -24.91 3.73 -0.68
N GLY A 225 -24.85 2.41 -0.89
CA GLY A 225 -25.64 1.74 -1.91
C GLY A 225 -27.14 1.82 -1.67
N LEU A 226 -27.57 1.72 -0.42
CA LEU A 226 -28.98 1.90 -0.05
C LEU A 226 -29.46 3.35 -0.32
N VAL A 227 -28.61 4.34 -0.04
CA VAL A 227 -28.95 5.76 -0.26
C VAL A 227 -28.92 6.13 -1.75
N LEU A 228 -27.90 5.64 -2.47
CA LEU A 228 -27.65 6.00 -3.87
C LEU A 228 -28.28 5.02 -4.86
N ASN A 229 -28.94 3.97 -4.36
CA ASN A 229 -29.50 2.86 -5.16
C ASN A 229 -28.50 2.22 -6.12
N ASP A 230 -27.23 2.13 -5.70
CA ASP A 230 -26.15 1.53 -6.48
C ASP A 230 -25.24 0.65 -5.61
N MET A 231 -25.62 -0.61 -5.49
CA MET A 231 -24.86 -1.61 -4.74
C MET A 231 -23.70 -2.21 -5.53
N ALA A 232 -23.71 -2.10 -6.86
CA ALA A 232 -22.80 -2.83 -7.73
C ALA A 232 -21.54 -2.03 -8.04
N THR A 233 -21.68 -0.75 -8.35
CA THR A 233 -20.58 0.08 -8.89
C THR A 233 -20.06 1.10 -7.89
N ASN A 234 -20.85 1.48 -6.89
CA ASN A 234 -20.47 2.47 -5.90
C ASN A 234 -19.46 1.91 -4.89
N ALA A 235 -18.24 1.73 -5.32
CA ALA A 235 -17.17 1.28 -4.45
C ALA A 235 -16.80 2.33 -3.40
N HIS A 236 -16.71 3.60 -3.81
CA HIS A 236 -16.35 4.73 -2.96
C HIS A 236 -16.93 6.01 -3.55
N ALA A 237 -18.07 6.45 -3.06
CA ALA A 237 -18.57 7.77 -3.37
C ALA A 237 -17.54 8.82 -2.94
N LYS A 238 -17.18 9.73 -3.83
CA LYS A 238 -16.28 10.84 -3.55
C LYS A 238 -17.08 12.12 -3.49
N PRO A 239 -16.88 12.96 -2.46
CA PRO A 239 -17.46 14.28 -2.47
C PRO A 239 -16.89 15.12 -3.61
N ASP A 240 -17.72 15.92 -4.22
CA ASP A 240 -17.30 16.89 -5.23
C ASP A 240 -16.82 18.17 -4.55
N PHE A 241 -15.59 18.15 -4.08
CA PHE A 241 -15.00 19.30 -3.38
C PHE A 241 -14.77 20.51 -4.26
N GLU A 242 -14.66 20.31 -5.58
CA GLU A 242 -14.42 21.42 -6.52
C GLU A 242 -15.66 22.31 -6.69
N ASN A 243 -16.84 21.72 -6.56
CA ASN A 243 -18.10 22.45 -6.76
C ASN A 243 -18.89 22.64 -5.44
N CYS A 244 -18.37 22.22 -4.30
CA CYS A 244 -19.07 22.42 -3.03
C CYS A 244 -18.77 23.81 -2.44
N GLU A 245 -19.78 24.50 -1.97
CA GLU A 245 -19.63 25.78 -1.26
C GLU A 245 -19.28 25.62 0.22
N PHE A 246 -19.56 24.44 0.78
CA PHE A 246 -19.30 24.15 2.19
C PHE A 246 -19.02 22.66 2.40
N ALA A 247 -17.99 22.34 3.17
CA ALA A 247 -17.66 20.99 3.59
C ALA A 247 -17.50 20.92 5.11
N LEU A 248 -18.14 19.93 5.73
CA LEU A 248 -18.01 19.61 7.14
C LEU A 248 -17.18 18.33 7.30
N PHE A 249 -16.12 18.38 8.12
CA PHE A 249 -15.23 17.27 8.42
C PHE A 249 -15.36 16.82 9.88
#